data_7d8aa53165053f319ccb03bc5b7b02f8
#
_entry.id   7d8aa53165053f319ccb03bc5b7b02f8
#
_cell.length_a   1.000
_cell.length_b   1.000
_cell.length_c   1.000
_cell.angle_alpha   90.00
_cell.angle_beta   90.00
_cell.angle_gamma   90.00
#
_symmetry.space_group_name_H-M   'P 1'
#
loop_
_entity.id
_entity.type
_entity.pdbx_description
1 polymer ?
#
loop_
_entity_poly.entity_id
_entity_poly.type
_entity_poly.pdbx_seq_one_letter_code
_entity_poly.pdbx_strand_id
1 'polypeptide(L)'
;MLKKKRLSEFLVQLKRYYELIAPVKKDLVRFDRINDVNDIFLEKNPYFPLKEYFFKKEETLFCFDSKKIIAAKLNAPGRVFFGVRRCDLNAIMKQDKVFIEDAKDPYYTAAREKSFLLGYHCDNALSPYCFCGSMNLADFYDLMFYDKGKYLLVESGSEKGNFLIKKFSRFFSKTNVKIEDNKKIIAGADRLKKKDISGLYNNPDWKKGVDICLSCAACTALCPTC
;
A
#
# COMPACT_ATOMS: atom_id res chain seq x y z
N MET A 1 9.42 -15.46 11.74
CA MET A 1 10.77 -14.92 11.43
C MET A 1 11.23 -15.46 10.07
N LEU A 2 11.82 -14.63 9.24
CA LEU A 2 12.41 -14.97 7.94
C LEU A 2 13.89 -14.56 7.94
N LYS A 3 14.81 -15.45 7.56
CA LYS A 3 16.23 -15.08 7.39
C LYS A 3 16.35 -14.11 6.22
N LYS A 4 17.00 -12.95 6.41
CA LYS A 4 17.07 -11.88 5.39
C LYS A 4 17.68 -12.37 4.06
N LYS A 5 18.70 -13.24 4.12
CA LYS A 5 19.31 -13.86 2.93
C LYS A 5 18.35 -14.74 2.10
N ARG A 6 17.20 -15.14 2.68
CA ARG A 6 16.19 -15.95 1.98
C ARG A 6 15.00 -15.11 1.49
N LEU A 7 15.03 -13.79 1.69
CA LEU A 7 13.95 -12.91 1.23
C LEU A 7 13.79 -12.98 -0.29
N SER A 8 14.89 -12.91 -1.04
CA SER A 8 14.83 -13.01 -2.51
C SER A 8 14.24 -14.34 -2.97
N GLU A 9 14.62 -15.47 -2.37
CA GLU A 9 14.05 -16.78 -2.67
C GLU A 9 12.53 -16.81 -2.39
N PHE A 10 12.11 -16.23 -1.28
CA PHE A 10 10.69 -16.14 -0.92
C PHE A 10 9.91 -15.31 -1.95
N LEU A 11 10.42 -14.14 -2.35
CA LEU A 11 9.80 -13.27 -3.33
C LEU A 11 9.75 -13.92 -4.73
N VAL A 12 10.81 -14.63 -5.13
CA VAL A 12 10.81 -15.42 -6.37
C VAL A 12 9.73 -16.52 -6.34
N GLN A 13 9.52 -17.16 -5.19
CA GLN A 13 8.44 -18.15 -5.06
C GLN A 13 7.05 -17.50 -5.12
N LEU A 14 6.86 -16.32 -4.53
CA LEU A 14 5.60 -15.57 -4.65
C LEU A 14 5.27 -15.25 -6.11
N LYS A 15 6.27 -14.82 -6.90
CA LYS A 15 6.11 -14.50 -8.33
C LYS A 15 5.59 -15.68 -9.18
N ARG A 16 5.78 -16.91 -8.77
CA ARG A 16 5.26 -18.09 -9.50
C ARG A 16 3.74 -18.20 -9.43
N TYR A 17 3.12 -17.56 -8.43
CA TYR A 17 1.68 -17.66 -8.19
C TYR A 17 0.94 -16.33 -8.34
N TYR A 18 1.66 -15.21 -8.20
CA TYR A 18 1.09 -13.88 -8.14
C TYR A 18 1.94 -12.89 -8.94
N GLU A 19 1.31 -11.85 -9.45
CA GLU A 19 2.01 -10.69 -9.97
C GLU A 19 2.62 -9.92 -8.78
N LEU A 20 3.95 -9.90 -8.69
CA LEU A 20 4.68 -9.20 -7.62
C LEU A 20 4.87 -7.74 -8.02
N ILE A 21 4.36 -6.84 -7.18
CA ILE A 21 4.50 -5.39 -7.30
C ILE A 21 5.32 -4.90 -6.09
N ALA A 22 6.36 -4.12 -6.33
CA ALA A 22 7.17 -3.55 -5.26
C ALA A 22 7.78 -2.21 -5.71
N PRO A 23 8.31 -1.41 -4.78
CA PRO A 23 9.05 -0.20 -5.13
C PRO A 23 10.29 -0.52 -5.94
N VAL A 24 10.49 0.17 -7.07
CA VAL A 24 11.70 0.13 -7.91
C VAL A 24 12.23 1.53 -8.11
N LYS A 25 13.54 1.66 -8.27
CA LYS A 25 14.20 2.91 -8.61
C LYS A 25 14.47 2.96 -10.10
N LYS A 26 13.74 3.83 -10.78
CA LYS A 26 14.02 4.29 -12.16
C LYS A 26 14.42 5.75 -12.08
N ASP A 27 13.88 6.63 -12.92
CA ASP A 27 14.04 8.08 -12.77
C ASP A 27 13.48 8.55 -11.42
N LEU A 28 12.33 7.98 -11.02
CA LEU A 28 11.69 8.14 -9.73
C LEU A 28 11.45 6.77 -9.10
N VAL A 29 11.39 6.73 -7.76
CA VAL A 29 10.94 5.52 -7.05
C VAL A 29 9.43 5.40 -7.23
N ARG A 30 8.98 4.24 -7.71
CA ARG A 30 7.55 3.94 -7.90
C ARG A 30 7.27 2.46 -7.66
N PHE A 31 6.04 2.12 -7.39
CA PHE A 31 5.59 0.73 -7.46
C PHE A 31 5.60 0.28 -8.92
N ASP A 32 6.15 -0.88 -9.18
CA ASP A 32 6.16 -1.48 -10.52
C ASP A 32 6.16 -3.01 -10.42
N ARG A 33 5.82 -3.66 -11.52
CA ARG A 33 5.90 -5.12 -11.65
C ARG A 33 7.36 -5.56 -11.59
N ILE A 34 7.65 -6.50 -10.70
CA ILE A 34 9.00 -6.99 -10.47
C ILE A 34 9.33 -8.11 -11.46
N ASN A 35 10.29 -7.85 -12.33
CA ASN A 35 10.91 -8.86 -13.19
C ASN A 35 12.07 -9.54 -12.46
N ASP A 36 13.00 -8.79 -11.89
CA ASP A 36 14.04 -9.27 -11.00
C ASP A 36 13.80 -8.76 -9.57
N VAL A 37 13.85 -9.63 -8.57
CA VAL A 37 13.69 -9.27 -7.17
C VAL A 37 14.84 -8.40 -6.63
N ASN A 38 15.96 -8.35 -7.33
CA ASN A 38 17.08 -7.48 -7.00
C ASN A 38 16.81 -6.00 -7.34
N ASP A 39 15.81 -5.71 -8.18
CA ASP A 39 15.40 -4.34 -8.53
C ASP A 39 14.59 -3.67 -7.42
N ILE A 40 14.20 -4.42 -6.38
CA ILE A 40 13.39 -3.89 -5.28
C ILE A 40 14.18 -2.86 -4.48
N PHE A 41 13.61 -1.66 -4.34
CA PHE A 41 14.24 -0.53 -3.69
C PHE A 41 13.39 -0.03 -2.51
N LEU A 42 13.90 -0.19 -1.27
CA LEU A 42 13.17 0.10 -0.04
C LEU A 42 13.68 1.32 0.74
N GLU A 43 14.67 2.05 0.20
CA GLU A 43 15.32 3.15 0.92
C GLU A 43 14.54 4.47 0.88
N LYS A 44 13.62 4.64 -0.08
CA LYS A 44 12.79 5.83 -0.25
C LYS A 44 11.33 5.46 -0.48
N ASN A 45 10.42 6.39 -0.19
CA ASN A 45 9.02 6.22 -0.52
C ASN A 45 8.81 6.34 -2.03
N PRO A 46 7.88 5.54 -2.61
CA PRO A 46 7.40 5.74 -3.96
C PRO A 46 6.74 7.12 -4.12
N TYR A 47 6.92 7.73 -5.27
CA TYR A 47 6.28 9.01 -5.60
C TYR A 47 4.80 8.86 -5.96
N PHE A 48 4.43 7.72 -6.55
CA PHE A 48 3.06 7.44 -6.95
C PHE A 48 2.41 6.46 -5.97
N PRO A 49 1.16 6.71 -5.59
CA PRO A 49 0.46 5.89 -4.61
C PRO A 49 0.06 4.53 -5.20
N LEU A 50 -0.10 3.54 -4.32
CA LEU A 50 -0.49 2.19 -4.68
C LEU A 50 -1.91 2.10 -5.28
N LYS A 51 -2.76 3.11 -5.07
CA LYS A 51 -4.16 3.14 -5.53
C LYS A 51 -4.31 2.92 -7.03
N GLU A 52 -3.32 3.30 -7.86
CA GLU A 52 -3.38 3.11 -9.31
C GLU A 52 -3.52 1.64 -9.75
N TYR A 53 -3.19 0.70 -8.88
CA TYR A 53 -3.39 -0.73 -9.13
C TYR A 53 -4.80 -1.21 -8.84
N PHE A 54 -5.58 -0.44 -8.11
CA PHE A 54 -6.98 -0.72 -7.76
C PHE A 54 -7.96 0.09 -8.62
N PHE A 55 -7.53 1.27 -9.07
CA PHE A 55 -8.28 2.13 -9.99
C PHE A 55 -7.56 2.17 -11.33
N LYS A 56 -8.06 1.41 -12.30
CA LYS A 56 -7.49 1.42 -13.64
C LYS A 56 -7.75 2.77 -14.31
N LYS A 57 -6.81 3.23 -15.13
CA LYS A 57 -6.99 4.44 -15.94
C LYS A 57 -8.12 4.29 -16.96
N GLU A 58 -8.28 3.07 -17.47
CA GLU A 58 -9.32 2.70 -18.43
C GLU A 58 -9.90 1.36 -18.00
N GLU A 59 -11.24 1.28 -17.92
CA GLU A 59 -11.96 0.07 -17.57
C GLU A 59 -13.16 -0.11 -18.50
N THR A 60 -13.28 -1.29 -19.10
CA THR A 60 -14.48 -1.64 -19.86
C THR A 60 -15.58 -2.02 -18.89
N LEU A 61 -16.65 -1.24 -18.84
CA LEU A 61 -17.80 -1.48 -17.96
C LEU A 61 -18.79 -2.44 -18.60
N PHE A 62 -19.04 -2.28 -19.90
CA PHE A 62 -19.91 -3.14 -20.68
C PHE A 62 -19.52 -3.10 -22.17
N CYS A 63 -19.88 -4.15 -22.86
CA CYS A 63 -19.85 -4.24 -24.32
C CYS A 63 -21.28 -4.23 -24.85
N PHE A 64 -21.51 -3.62 -26.00
CA PHE A 64 -22.83 -3.59 -26.61
C PHE A 64 -22.74 -3.85 -28.12
N ASP A 65 -23.76 -4.44 -28.62
CA ASP A 65 -24.04 -4.58 -30.06
C ASP A 65 -25.47 -4.06 -30.35
N SER A 66 -25.93 -4.20 -31.59
CA SER A 66 -27.28 -3.73 -31.99
C SER A 66 -28.43 -4.43 -31.25
N LYS A 67 -28.19 -5.51 -30.52
CA LYS A 67 -29.24 -6.35 -29.92
C LYS A 67 -29.17 -6.42 -28.39
N LYS A 68 -27.99 -6.29 -27.78
CA LYS A 68 -27.81 -6.50 -26.34
C LYS A 68 -26.65 -5.74 -25.77
N ILE A 69 -26.72 -5.46 -24.46
CA ILE A 69 -25.66 -4.95 -23.61
C ILE A 69 -25.18 -6.09 -22.71
N ILE A 70 -23.87 -6.32 -22.68
CA ILE A 70 -23.23 -7.37 -21.90
C ILE A 70 -22.27 -6.71 -20.93
N ALA A 71 -22.41 -6.98 -19.63
CA ALA A 71 -21.46 -6.51 -18.62
C ALA A 71 -20.07 -7.11 -18.88
N ALA A 72 -19.04 -6.30 -18.76
CA ALA A 72 -17.66 -6.77 -18.85
C ALA A 72 -17.33 -7.73 -17.71
N LYS A 73 -16.53 -8.75 -17.99
CA LYS A 73 -16.08 -9.69 -16.98
C LYS A 73 -15.10 -8.99 -16.02
N LEU A 74 -15.40 -9.05 -14.74
CA LEU A 74 -14.49 -8.57 -13.68
C LEU A 74 -13.29 -9.52 -13.60
N ASN A 75 -12.20 -9.14 -14.23
CA ASN A 75 -10.97 -9.92 -14.21
C ASN A 75 -9.84 -9.10 -13.62
N ALA A 76 -9.44 -9.46 -12.38
CA ALA A 76 -8.27 -8.91 -11.73
C ALA A 76 -7.23 -10.01 -11.51
N PRO A 77 -5.95 -9.79 -11.85
CA PRO A 77 -4.89 -10.74 -11.54
C PRO A 77 -4.68 -10.84 -10.03
N GLY A 78 -4.22 -12.01 -9.58
CA GLY A 78 -3.76 -12.15 -8.20
C GLY A 78 -2.44 -11.39 -8.00
N ARG A 79 -2.42 -10.38 -7.12
CA ARG A 79 -1.28 -9.52 -6.88
C ARG A 79 -0.75 -9.64 -5.47
N VAL A 80 0.57 -9.52 -5.34
CA VAL A 80 1.25 -9.33 -4.06
C VAL A 80 1.98 -8.00 -4.12
N PHE A 81 1.62 -7.09 -3.24
CA PHE A 81 2.30 -5.81 -3.06
C PHE A 81 3.30 -5.94 -1.93
N PHE A 82 4.60 -5.88 -2.23
CA PHE A 82 5.66 -5.99 -1.24
C PHE A 82 6.32 -4.63 -0.99
N GLY A 83 6.76 -4.39 0.25
CA GLY A 83 7.46 -3.16 0.62
C GLY A 83 6.54 -1.94 0.80
N VAL A 84 5.22 -2.19 0.98
CA VAL A 84 4.24 -1.13 1.21
C VAL A 84 4.46 -0.50 2.58
N ARG A 85 4.46 0.83 2.64
CA ARG A 85 4.63 1.54 3.90
C ARG A 85 3.32 1.62 4.68
N ARG A 86 3.41 1.78 6.00
CA ARG A 86 2.23 1.84 6.88
C ARG A 86 1.27 2.98 6.48
N CYS A 87 1.79 4.12 6.02
CA CYS A 87 0.96 5.22 5.50
C CYS A 87 0.14 4.81 4.27
N ASP A 88 0.75 4.11 3.30
CA ASP A 88 0.04 3.64 2.10
C ASP A 88 -0.95 2.52 2.42
N LEU A 89 -0.60 1.62 3.35
CA LEU A 89 -1.53 0.60 3.85
C LEU A 89 -2.78 1.24 4.46
N ASN A 90 -2.60 2.27 5.29
CA ASN A 90 -3.73 3.00 5.87
C ASN A 90 -4.52 3.81 4.83
N ALA A 91 -3.88 4.27 3.76
CA ALA A 91 -4.59 4.89 2.65
C ALA A 91 -5.50 3.87 1.94
N ILE A 92 -5.01 2.66 1.67
CA ILE A 92 -5.84 1.57 1.12
C ILE A 92 -6.98 1.22 2.08
N MET A 93 -6.74 1.15 3.39
CA MET A 93 -7.81 0.95 4.39
C MET A 93 -8.92 2.01 4.29
N LYS A 94 -8.54 3.28 4.04
CA LYS A 94 -9.54 4.35 3.83
C LYS A 94 -10.34 4.15 2.55
N GLN A 95 -9.69 3.71 1.48
CA GLN A 95 -10.36 3.38 0.23
C GLN A 95 -11.28 2.16 0.36
N ASP A 96 -10.85 1.13 1.09
CA ASP A 96 -11.68 -0.05 1.38
C ASP A 96 -13.01 0.35 2.07
N LYS A 97 -12.98 1.33 3.00
CA LYS A 97 -14.20 1.86 3.63
C LYS A 97 -15.17 2.44 2.61
N VAL A 98 -14.69 3.26 1.68
CA VAL A 98 -15.54 3.93 0.70
C VAL A 98 -16.03 2.95 -0.37
N PHE A 99 -15.13 2.11 -0.92
CA PHE A 99 -15.41 1.31 -2.13
C PHE A 99 -15.80 -0.14 -1.86
N ILE A 100 -15.77 -0.59 -0.59
CA ILE A 100 -16.23 -1.93 -0.19
C ILE A 100 -17.34 -1.83 0.85
N GLU A 101 -17.13 -1.02 1.92
CA GLU A 101 -18.06 -0.98 3.05
C GLU A 101 -19.27 -0.06 2.76
N ASP A 102 -19.03 1.18 2.31
CA ASP A 102 -20.10 2.17 2.10
C ASP A 102 -20.80 1.99 0.74
N ALA A 103 -20.03 1.96 -0.34
CA ALA A 103 -20.56 1.80 -1.71
C ALA A 103 -19.74 0.73 -2.43
N LYS A 104 -20.26 -0.49 -2.48
CA LYS A 104 -19.54 -1.64 -3.04
C LYS A 104 -19.30 -1.46 -4.54
N ASP A 105 -18.10 -0.95 -4.88
CA ASP A 105 -17.61 -0.90 -6.26
C ASP A 105 -17.12 -2.30 -6.68
N PRO A 106 -17.70 -2.93 -7.70
CA PRO A 106 -17.35 -4.29 -8.09
C PRO A 106 -15.94 -4.40 -8.68
N TYR A 107 -15.43 -3.36 -9.33
CA TYR A 107 -14.09 -3.36 -9.97
C TYR A 107 -13.00 -3.24 -8.92
N TYR A 108 -13.14 -2.27 -8.02
CA TYR A 108 -12.25 -2.11 -6.88
C TYR A 108 -12.24 -3.37 -6.01
N THR A 109 -13.42 -3.88 -5.66
CA THR A 109 -13.57 -5.10 -4.84
C THR A 109 -12.86 -6.30 -5.49
N ALA A 110 -13.07 -6.54 -6.79
CA ALA A 110 -12.43 -7.65 -7.50
C ALA A 110 -10.90 -7.57 -7.50
N ALA A 111 -10.34 -6.36 -7.66
CA ALA A 111 -8.90 -6.12 -7.60
C ALA A 111 -8.36 -6.32 -6.16
N ARG A 112 -9.10 -5.81 -5.16
CA ARG A 112 -8.72 -5.84 -3.76
C ARG A 112 -8.77 -7.24 -3.15
N GLU A 113 -9.81 -8.02 -3.46
CA GLU A 113 -9.97 -9.39 -2.96
C GLU A 113 -8.82 -10.30 -3.40
N LYS A 114 -8.31 -10.13 -4.62
CA LYS A 114 -7.20 -10.91 -5.18
C LYS A 114 -5.81 -10.36 -4.83
N SER A 115 -5.72 -9.34 -4.00
CA SER A 115 -4.45 -8.73 -3.60
C SER A 115 -4.02 -9.12 -2.20
N PHE A 116 -2.69 -9.18 -2.00
CA PHE A 116 -2.03 -9.33 -0.71
C PHE A 116 -1.18 -8.09 -0.43
N LEU A 117 -1.29 -7.55 0.77
CA LEU A 117 -0.57 -6.37 1.23
C LEU A 117 0.56 -6.77 2.19
N LEU A 118 1.79 -6.77 1.69
CA LEU A 118 3.00 -7.09 2.45
C LEU A 118 3.73 -5.78 2.78
N GLY A 119 3.53 -5.32 4.01
CA GLY A 119 4.14 -4.11 4.52
C GLY A 119 5.62 -4.29 4.86
N TYR A 120 6.39 -3.21 4.75
CA TYR A 120 7.77 -3.14 5.23
C TYR A 120 7.89 -1.93 6.16
N HIS A 121 8.20 -2.19 7.43
CA HIS A 121 8.23 -1.17 8.47
C HIS A 121 9.35 -0.15 8.22
N CYS A 122 9.09 1.11 8.58
CA CYS A 122 10.08 2.17 8.62
C CYS A 122 10.52 2.36 10.05
N ASP A 123 11.78 2.08 10.38
CA ASP A 123 12.31 2.41 11.72
C ASP A 123 12.48 3.94 11.87
N ASN A 124 12.79 4.63 10.77
CA ASN A 124 12.94 6.09 10.71
C ASN A 124 12.11 6.68 9.56
N ALA A 125 11.80 7.96 9.64
CA ALA A 125 11.21 8.73 8.56
C ALA A 125 12.11 8.68 7.31
N LEU A 126 11.54 8.28 6.18
CA LEU A 126 12.26 8.17 4.90
C LEU A 126 12.35 9.50 4.16
N SER A 127 11.69 10.54 4.66
CA SER A 127 11.62 11.88 4.10
C SER A 127 11.36 12.89 5.22
N PRO A 128 11.86 14.12 5.10
CA PRO A 128 11.53 15.21 6.02
C PRO A 128 10.04 15.58 6.00
N TYR A 129 9.30 15.08 5.02
CA TYR A 129 7.84 15.28 4.90
C TYR A 129 7.01 14.16 5.54
N CYS A 130 7.63 13.12 6.09
CA CYS A 130 6.91 12.07 6.79
C CYS A 130 6.18 12.62 8.02
N PHE A 131 4.94 12.16 8.25
CA PHE A 131 4.10 12.57 9.39
C PHE A 131 3.21 11.44 9.92
N CYS A 132 3.47 10.21 9.52
CA CYS A 132 2.68 9.05 9.92
C CYS A 132 2.70 8.79 11.44
N GLY A 133 3.74 9.20 12.14
CA GLY A 133 3.79 9.15 13.61
C GLY A 133 2.74 10.05 14.29
N SER A 134 2.34 11.16 13.62
CA SER A 134 1.28 12.05 14.11
C SER A 134 -0.15 11.54 13.80
N MET A 135 -0.30 10.45 13.02
CA MET A 135 -1.59 10.02 12.47
C MET A 135 -2.24 8.86 13.23
N ASN A 136 -1.57 8.28 14.22
CA ASN A 136 -2.04 7.08 14.93
C ASN A 136 -2.52 5.98 13.96
N LEU A 137 -1.64 5.54 13.06
CA LEU A 137 -1.96 4.61 11.99
C LEU A 137 -2.30 3.23 12.54
N ALA A 138 -3.37 2.65 11.99
CA ALA A 138 -3.82 1.29 12.33
C ALA A 138 -2.85 0.22 11.79
N ASP A 139 -2.90 -0.96 12.42
CA ASP A 139 -2.29 -2.19 11.90
C ASP A 139 -3.20 -2.78 10.81
N PHE A 140 -2.90 -2.43 9.57
CA PHE A 140 -3.65 -2.85 8.39
C PHE A 140 -2.69 -3.41 7.33
N TYR A 141 -2.55 -4.72 7.30
CA TYR A 141 -1.67 -5.46 6.39
C TYR A 141 -2.01 -6.96 6.43
N ASP A 142 -1.58 -7.71 5.42
CA ASP A 142 -1.60 -9.18 5.50
C ASP A 142 -0.35 -9.69 6.21
N LEU A 143 0.84 -9.21 5.81
CA LEU A 143 2.10 -9.42 6.53
C LEU A 143 2.82 -8.09 6.72
N MET A 144 3.47 -7.90 7.87
CA MET A 144 4.39 -6.79 8.11
C MET A 144 5.79 -7.32 8.39
N PHE A 145 6.77 -6.77 7.69
CA PHE A 145 8.18 -7.12 7.82
C PHE A 145 8.94 -6.04 8.60
N TYR A 146 9.61 -6.43 9.67
CA TYR A 146 10.47 -5.58 10.48
C TYR A 146 11.92 -6.03 10.32
N ASP A 147 12.78 -5.17 9.80
CA ASP A 147 14.20 -5.49 9.58
C ASP A 147 14.97 -5.50 10.92
N LYS A 148 15.63 -6.60 11.21
CA LYS A 148 16.51 -6.80 12.37
C LYS A 148 17.93 -7.16 11.95
N GLY A 149 18.36 -6.67 10.78
CA GLY A 149 19.67 -6.89 10.22
C GLY A 149 19.84 -8.28 9.59
N LYS A 150 20.06 -9.31 10.38
CA LYS A 150 20.25 -10.68 9.88
C LYS A 150 18.95 -11.40 9.51
N TYR A 151 17.82 -10.97 10.05
CA TYR A 151 16.50 -11.56 9.84
C TYR A 151 15.42 -10.48 9.83
N LEU A 152 14.28 -10.85 9.29
CA LEU A 152 13.05 -10.06 9.33
C LEU A 152 12.10 -10.72 10.33
N LEU A 153 11.62 -9.97 11.32
CA LEU A 153 10.45 -10.37 12.05
C LEU A 153 9.25 -10.18 11.14
N VAL A 154 8.35 -11.17 11.11
CA VAL A 154 7.18 -11.14 10.23
C VAL A 154 5.95 -11.33 11.11
N GLU A 155 5.10 -10.33 11.09
CA GLU A 155 3.83 -10.30 11.79
C GLU A 155 2.70 -10.54 10.80
N SER A 156 1.75 -11.42 11.13
CA SER A 156 0.54 -11.62 10.35
C SER A 156 -0.57 -10.75 10.94
N GLY A 157 -1.19 -9.94 10.09
CA GLY A 157 -2.30 -9.05 10.46
C GLY A 157 -3.66 -9.52 9.95
N SER A 158 -3.71 -10.59 9.16
CA SER A 158 -4.96 -11.09 8.56
C SER A 158 -4.93 -12.60 8.32
N GLU A 159 -6.09 -13.18 8.01
CA GLU A 159 -6.16 -14.58 7.56
C GLU A 159 -5.43 -14.81 6.22
N LYS A 160 -5.43 -13.82 5.33
CA LYS A 160 -4.62 -13.86 4.10
C LYS A 160 -3.12 -13.95 4.41
N GLY A 161 -2.65 -13.23 5.43
CA GLY A 161 -1.27 -13.31 5.92
C GLY A 161 -0.96 -14.69 6.48
N ASN A 162 -1.84 -15.25 7.30
CA ASN A 162 -1.71 -16.60 7.85
C ASN A 162 -1.66 -17.65 6.73
N PHE A 163 -2.51 -17.51 5.72
CA PHE A 163 -2.49 -18.37 4.52
C PHE A 163 -1.13 -18.32 3.81
N LEU A 164 -0.54 -17.13 3.60
CA LEU A 164 0.78 -17.00 2.98
C LEU A 164 1.88 -17.67 3.81
N ILE A 165 1.88 -17.46 5.14
CA ILE A 165 2.85 -18.11 6.04
C ILE A 165 2.73 -19.64 5.95
N LYS A 166 1.51 -20.18 5.93
CA LYS A 166 1.26 -21.62 5.81
C LYS A 166 1.72 -22.15 4.45
N LYS A 167 1.33 -21.49 3.35
CA LYS A 167 1.67 -21.89 1.97
C LYS A 167 3.18 -21.88 1.73
N PHE A 168 3.90 -20.94 2.31
CA PHE A 168 5.34 -20.76 2.15
C PHE A 168 6.12 -21.09 3.44
N SER A 169 5.62 -22.01 4.25
CA SER A 169 6.12 -22.34 5.60
C SER A 169 7.62 -22.63 5.66
N ARG A 170 8.20 -23.18 4.60
CA ARG A 170 9.65 -23.45 4.49
C ARG A 170 10.55 -22.22 4.64
N PHE A 171 10.02 -21.01 4.48
CA PHE A 171 10.75 -19.76 4.63
C PHE A 171 10.63 -19.17 6.02
N PHE A 172 9.61 -19.57 6.77
CA PHE A 172 9.28 -18.99 8.05
C PHE A 172 9.61 -19.93 9.21
N SER A 173 10.19 -19.41 10.25
CA SER A 173 10.36 -20.12 11.52
C SER A 173 9.58 -19.41 12.63
N LYS A 174 9.03 -20.19 13.56
CA LYS A 174 8.39 -19.64 14.76
C LYS A 174 9.42 -18.88 15.61
N THR A 175 8.96 -17.86 16.30
CA THR A 175 9.75 -17.08 17.25
C THR A 175 8.83 -16.57 18.35
N ASN A 176 9.35 -16.47 19.56
CA ASN A 176 8.65 -15.86 20.69
C ASN A 176 8.90 -14.34 20.78
N VAL A 177 9.73 -13.79 19.89
CA VAL A 177 9.99 -12.35 19.83
C VAL A 177 8.74 -11.65 19.32
N LYS A 178 8.16 -10.80 20.17
CA LYS A 178 7.05 -9.92 19.82
C LYS A 178 7.60 -8.55 19.42
N ILE A 179 6.90 -7.87 18.53
CA ILE A 179 7.13 -6.46 18.25
C ILE A 179 6.39 -5.66 19.31
N GLU A 180 7.13 -4.96 20.15
CA GLU A 180 6.58 -4.04 21.15
C GLU A 180 6.03 -2.78 20.44
N ASP A 181 5.01 -2.15 21.02
CA ASP A 181 4.36 -0.99 20.40
C ASP A 181 5.31 0.19 20.20
N ASN A 182 6.25 0.41 21.15
CA ASN A 182 7.28 1.44 21.01
C ASN A 182 8.23 1.21 19.83
N LYS A 183 8.41 -0.05 19.40
CA LYS A 183 9.21 -0.40 18.22
C LYS A 183 8.43 -0.31 16.90
N LYS A 184 7.12 -0.01 16.98
CA LYS A 184 6.26 0.30 15.84
C LYS A 184 6.22 1.81 15.57
N ILE A 185 6.78 2.64 16.44
CA ILE A 185 6.90 4.09 16.27
C ILE A 185 7.98 4.35 15.21
N ILE A 186 7.66 5.28 14.31
CA ILE A 186 8.58 5.72 13.25
C ILE A 186 9.24 6.99 13.70
N ALA A 187 10.54 6.94 14.02
CA ALA A 187 11.28 8.09 14.49
C ALA A 187 11.32 9.20 13.42
N GLY A 188 11.14 10.46 13.85
CA GLY A 188 11.15 11.64 12.99
C GLY A 188 9.89 11.82 12.14
N ALA A 189 8.80 11.09 12.42
CA ALA A 189 7.55 11.16 11.65
C ALA A 189 6.38 11.78 12.46
N ASP A 190 6.64 12.52 13.53
CA ASP A 190 5.67 13.09 14.47
C ASP A 190 5.53 14.62 14.36
N ARG A 191 5.85 15.19 13.21
CA ARG A 191 5.98 16.64 12.98
C ARG A 191 4.67 17.42 12.93
N LEU A 192 3.49 16.77 12.79
CA LEU A 192 2.21 17.47 12.72
C LEU A 192 1.57 17.58 14.09
N LYS A 193 1.04 18.76 14.38
CA LYS A 193 0.19 19.01 15.55
C LYS A 193 -1.27 19.00 15.11
N LYS A 194 -2.11 18.29 15.85
CA LYS A 194 -3.56 18.29 15.63
C LYS A 194 -4.10 19.70 15.88
N LYS A 195 -4.87 20.22 14.92
CA LYS A 195 -5.59 21.51 15.02
C LYS A 195 -7.05 21.26 14.74
N ASP A 196 -7.90 21.99 15.45
CA ASP A 196 -9.30 22.10 15.08
C ASP A 196 -9.43 23.08 13.90
N ILE A 197 -9.98 22.59 12.80
CA ILE A 197 -10.23 23.37 11.58
C ILE A 197 -11.71 23.56 11.28
N SER A 198 -12.61 23.15 12.18
CA SER A 198 -14.06 23.20 11.98
C SER A 198 -14.58 24.61 11.71
N GLY A 199 -13.98 25.63 12.34
CA GLY A 199 -14.32 27.04 12.13
C GLY A 199 -13.69 27.70 10.90
N LEU A 200 -12.87 26.99 10.13
CA LEU A 200 -12.08 27.57 9.03
C LEU A 200 -12.72 27.37 7.65
N TYR A 201 -13.96 26.86 7.56
CA TYR A 201 -14.60 26.57 6.27
C TYR A 201 -14.66 27.81 5.35
N ASN A 202 -15.01 28.97 5.90
CA ASN A 202 -15.12 30.24 5.16
C ASN A 202 -13.85 31.12 5.29
N ASN A 203 -12.71 30.56 5.66
CA ASN A 203 -11.48 31.33 5.81
C ASN A 203 -11.03 31.88 4.44
N PRO A 204 -10.78 33.21 4.31
CA PRO A 204 -10.38 33.84 3.05
C PRO A 204 -9.02 33.33 2.52
N ASP A 205 -8.19 32.73 3.36
CA ASP A 205 -6.91 32.16 2.92
C ASP A 205 -7.07 30.99 1.96
N TRP A 206 -8.23 30.30 1.92
CA TRP A 206 -8.50 29.29 0.91
C TRP A 206 -8.43 29.85 -0.52
N LYS A 207 -8.85 31.11 -0.70
CA LYS A 207 -8.82 31.77 -2.00
C LYS A 207 -7.40 31.89 -2.56
N LYS A 208 -6.41 32.11 -1.71
CA LYS A 208 -4.98 32.17 -2.13
C LYS A 208 -4.55 30.89 -2.85
N GLY A 209 -4.96 29.74 -2.34
CA GLY A 209 -4.67 28.45 -2.98
C GLY A 209 -5.41 28.26 -4.31
N VAL A 210 -6.66 28.72 -4.38
CA VAL A 210 -7.48 28.63 -5.59
C VAL A 210 -6.92 29.54 -6.70
N ASP A 211 -6.52 30.75 -6.37
CA ASP A 211 -6.04 31.75 -7.35
C ASP A 211 -4.76 31.33 -8.07
N ILE A 212 -3.92 30.49 -7.45
CA ILE A 212 -2.69 29.93 -8.06
C ILE A 212 -2.88 28.53 -8.63
N CYS A 213 -4.06 27.94 -8.51
CA CYS A 213 -4.32 26.57 -8.95
C CYS A 213 -4.43 26.49 -10.48
N LEU A 214 -3.60 25.67 -11.10
CA LEU A 214 -3.63 25.39 -12.54
C LEU A 214 -4.66 24.32 -12.94
N SER A 215 -5.43 23.81 -12.00
CA SER A 215 -6.42 22.72 -12.22
C SER A 215 -5.83 21.46 -12.88
N CYS A 216 -4.53 21.18 -12.66
CA CYS A 216 -3.82 20.05 -13.28
C CYS A 216 -4.12 18.69 -12.61
N ALA A 217 -4.94 18.64 -11.57
CA ALA A 217 -5.31 17.44 -10.79
C ALA A 217 -4.13 16.65 -10.16
N ALA A 218 -2.90 17.18 -10.17
CA ALA A 218 -1.73 16.49 -9.62
C ALA A 218 -1.90 16.16 -8.13
N CYS A 219 -2.49 17.06 -7.34
CA CYS A 219 -2.78 16.83 -5.92
C CYS A 219 -3.72 15.63 -5.72
N THR A 220 -4.76 15.48 -6.54
CA THR A 220 -5.68 14.34 -6.49
C THR A 220 -5.00 13.05 -6.99
N ALA A 221 -4.23 13.13 -8.08
CA ALA A 221 -3.54 11.96 -8.63
C ALA A 221 -2.49 11.39 -7.66
N LEU A 222 -1.72 12.27 -6.99
CA LEU A 222 -0.65 11.87 -6.07
C LEU A 222 -1.13 11.58 -4.64
N CYS A 223 -2.28 12.07 -4.23
CA CYS A 223 -2.81 11.78 -2.90
C CYS A 223 -3.23 10.30 -2.81
N PRO A 224 -2.71 9.53 -1.85
CA PRO A 224 -3.02 8.10 -1.74
C PRO A 224 -4.46 7.81 -1.29
N THR A 225 -5.19 8.81 -0.80
CA THR A 225 -6.56 8.65 -0.29
C THR A 225 -7.64 9.30 -1.16
N CYS A 226 -7.25 9.98 -2.25
CA CYS A 226 -8.22 10.62 -3.15
C CYS A 226 -8.64 9.72 -4.30
#